data_bd8499c0bad9afc5ccb519babdb43499
#
_entry.id   bd8499c0bad9afc5ccb519babdb43499
#
_cell.length_a   1.000
_cell.length_b   1.000
_cell.length_c   1.000
_cell.angle_alpha   90.00
_cell.angle_beta   90.00
_cell.angle_gamma   90.00
#
_symmetry.space_group_name_H-M   'P 1'
#
loop_
_entity.id
_entity.type
_entity.pdbx_description
1 polymer ?
#
loop_
_entity_poly.entity_id
_entity_poly.type
_entity_poly.pdbx_seq_one_letter_code
_entity_poly.pdbx_strand_id
1 'polypeptide(L)'
;PRAAYTWVTRRLKDHVALPLVTSNRINMPAVAEAVLDRGDADMVSMARPFLADADFVKKAAENRSDEINTCIGCNQACLDNIFSLKLASCLVNPRACHETELEFFPASRKRRVAVVGAGPAGLSCAISAALRGHRVTLFEKDDQIGGLFNVARKIPGKQEFDETLRYFKRQIELTGIDLRLSTEATTNHLINNEFELVILASGVIPRQIKLPGVELPMVYNYMDVLAGNQPVGSRVAIIGAGGIGFDVAEYLTHIQPENVSPLDIFFNTWGVDRSYRQRGALVKGIDVDHERSAREVYLLQRKTTKLGQNLGKTTGWIHRLNLRKRGVHMLGGVHYLRIEPGGLLIAVNNREQLLEVDNVIVCAGQEPCRDLLEPLKTAGLLVHVIGGADVAQELDARR
;
A
#
# COMPACT_ATOMS: atom_id res chain seq x y z
N PRO A 1 3.04 6.87 -13.73
CA PRO A 1 4.50 6.70 -13.82
C PRO A 1 5.25 7.92 -13.28
N ARG A 2 6.55 7.74 -12.91
CA ARG A 2 7.42 8.83 -12.51
C ARG A 2 7.69 9.77 -13.69
N ALA A 3 7.74 11.09 -13.44
CA ALA A 3 8.01 12.13 -14.43
C ALA A 3 7.13 12.06 -15.70
N ALA A 4 5.88 11.60 -15.56
CA ALA A 4 5.02 11.29 -16.71
C ALA A 4 4.69 12.50 -17.60
N TYR A 5 4.79 13.72 -17.07
CA TYR A 5 4.36 14.93 -17.79
C TYR A 5 5.50 15.89 -18.15
N THR A 6 6.78 15.51 -17.99
CA THR A 6 7.93 16.40 -18.31
C THR A 6 8.00 16.72 -19.80
N TRP A 7 7.46 15.87 -20.67
CA TRP A 7 7.35 16.09 -22.11
C TRP A 7 6.56 17.39 -22.45
N VAL A 8 5.64 17.81 -21.57
CA VAL A 8 4.89 19.08 -21.75
C VAL A 8 5.85 20.26 -21.64
N THR A 9 6.68 20.26 -20.59
CA THR A 9 7.69 21.31 -20.36
C THR A 9 8.74 21.29 -21.47
N ARG A 10 9.20 20.10 -21.87
CA ARG A 10 10.13 19.93 -23.00
C ARG A 10 9.61 20.61 -24.25
N ARG A 11 8.36 20.39 -24.60
CA ARG A 11 7.73 21.00 -25.78
C ARG A 11 7.61 22.52 -25.66
N LEU A 12 7.37 23.04 -24.46
CA LEU A 12 7.31 24.48 -24.24
C LEU A 12 8.67 25.17 -24.43
N LYS A 13 9.80 24.48 -24.19
CA LYS A 13 11.15 25.05 -24.36
C LYS A 13 11.42 25.51 -25.80
N ASP A 14 10.78 24.90 -26.78
CA ASP A 14 10.94 25.31 -28.17
C ASP A 14 10.20 26.62 -28.51
N HIS A 15 9.36 27.13 -27.59
CA HIS A 15 8.49 28.29 -27.80
C HIS A 15 8.70 29.41 -26.78
N VAL A 16 9.47 29.18 -25.73
CA VAL A 16 9.63 30.11 -24.62
C VAL A 16 11.12 30.25 -24.27
N ALA A 17 11.61 31.49 -24.22
CA ALA A 17 13.01 31.80 -23.87
C ALA A 17 13.27 31.85 -22.35
N LEU A 18 12.22 31.76 -21.52
CA LEU A 18 12.35 31.77 -20.06
C LEU A 18 12.78 30.40 -19.51
N PRO A 19 13.52 30.37 -18.40
CA PRO A 19 13.77 29.12 -17.70
C PRO A 19 12.47 28.43 -17.29
N LEU A 20 12.36 27.15 -17.55
CA LEU A 20 11.16 26.35 -17.28
C LEU A 20 11.37 25.38 -16.12
N VAL A 21 10.40 25.32 -15.24
CA VAL A 21 10.36 24.41 -14.10
C VAL A 21 9.31 23.31 -14.35
N THR A 22 9.72 22.07 -14.23
CA THR A 22 8.79 20.93 -14.30
C THR A 22 8.53 20.33 -12.94
N SER A 23 7.40 19.64 -12.80
CA SER A 23 6.99 18.98 -11.56
C SER A 23 6.17 17.72 -11.87
N ASN A 24 5.67 17.08 -10.83
CA ASN A 24 4.75 15.94 -10.84
C ASN A 24 5.44 14.58 -10.94
N ARG A 25 5.25 13.78 -9.89
CA ARG A 25 5.77 12.40 -9.77
C ARG A 25 7.31 12.30 -9.93
N ILE A 26 8.02 13.33 -9.54
CA ILE A 26 9.47 13.33 -9.40
C ILE A 26 9.74 13.16 -7.90
N ASN A 27 10.24 11.99 -7.49
CA ASN A 27 10.28 11.59 -6.08
C ASN A 27 11.62 10.96 -5.64
N MET A 28 12.61 10.94 -6.54
CA MET A 28 13.98 10.51 -6.25
C MET A 28 14.97 11.39 -7.01
N PRO A 29 16.21 11.59 -6.49
CA PRO A 29 17.24 12.39 -7.17
C PRO A 29 17.53 11.91 -8.59
N ALA A 30 17.69 10.60 -8.80
CA ALA A 30 17.96 10.05 -10.12
C ALA A 30 16.84 10.36 -11.15
N VAL A 31 15.59 10.49 -10.71
CA VAL A 31 14.49 10.89 -11.59
C VAL A 31 14.59 12.36 -11.96
N ALA A 32 14.99 13.22 -11.00
CA ALA A 32 15.21 14.66 -11.24
C ALA A 32 16.37 14.88 -12.22
N GLU A 33 17.53 14.25 -11.96
CA GLU A 33 18.71 14.31 -12.85
C GLU A 33 18.37 13.86 -14.26
N ALA A 34 17.71 12.71 -14.41
CA ALA A 34 17.32 12.21 -15.73
C ALA A 34 16.37 13.16 -16.51
N VAL A 35 15.56 13.96 -15.81
CA VAL A 35 14.70 14.98 -16.43
C VAL A 35 15.54 16.15 -16.92
N LEU A 36 16.53 16.60 -16.15
CA LEU A 36 17.44 17.69 -16.50
C LEU A 36 18.38 17.28 -17.63
N ASP A 37 18.97 16.08 -17.56
CA ASP A 37 19.89 15.55 -18.58
C ASP A 37 19.23 15.42 -19.97
N ARG A 38 17.95 15.04 -20.00
CA ARG A 38 17.18 15.04 -21.26
C ARG A 38 16.83 16.43 -21.77
N GLY A 39 17.09 17.47 -20.96
CA GLY A 39 16.72 18.84 -21.27
C GLY A 39 15.20 19.07 -21.27
N ASP A 40 14.42 18.27 -20.51
CA ASP A 40 12.98 18.43 -20.42
C ASP A 40 12.58 19.74 -19.69
N ALA A 41 13.45 20.24 -18.79
CA ALA A 41 13.27 21.48 -18.04
C ALA A 41 14.63 22.01 -17.58
N ASP A 42 14.66 23.25 -17.09
CA ASP A 42 15.85 23.88 -16.52
C ASP A 42 15.94 23.64 -15.00
N MET A 43 14.80 23.42 -14.36
CA MET A 43 14.69 23.11 -12.94
C MET A 43 13.56 22.11 -12.67
N VAL A 44 13.65 21.43 -11.53
CA VAL A 44 12.64 20.50 -11.04
C VAL A 44 12.03 21.03 -9.74
N SER A 45 10.71 20.99 -9.63
CA SER A 45 9.96 21.32 -8.42
C SER A 45 9.29 20.09 -7.84
N MET A 46 9.38 19.95 -6.52
CA MET A 46 8.77 18.83 -5.77
C MET A 46 8.06 19.39 -4.54
N ALA A 47 6.92 18.78 -4.14
CA ALA A 47 6.21 19.11 -2.90
C ALA A 47 6.13 17.89 -1.97
N ARG A 48 5.38 16.85 -2.37
CA ARG A 48 5.17 15.65 -1.54
C ARG A 48 6.47 14.90 -1.17
N PRO A 49 7.52 14.85 -1.99
CA PRO A 49 8.81 14.27 -1.58
C PRO A 49 9.38 14.93 -0.33
N PHE A 50 9.23 16.24 -0.14
CA PHE A 50 9.68 16.95 1.06
C PHE A 50 8.81 16.70 2.30
N LEU A 51 7.54 16.31 2.12
CA LEU A 51 6.73 15.79 3.22
C LEU A 51 7.20 14.40 3.65
N ALA A 52 7.58 13.56 2.68
CA ALA A 52 8.09 12.22 2.97
C ALA A 52 9.48 12.26 3.61
N ASP A 53 10.35 13.17 3.15
CA ASP A 53 11.69 13.36 3.68
C ASP A 53 12.11 14.84 3.63
N ALA A 54 12.16 15.51 4.78
CA ALA A 54 12.55 16.90 4.87
C ALA A 54 14.03 17.13 4.47
N ASP A 55 14.88 16.14 4.66
CA ASP A 55 16.31 16.19 4.32
C ASP A 55 16.63 15.72 2.88
N PHE A 56 15.62 15.60 2.02
CA PHE A 56 15.76 15.07 0.66
C PHE A 56 16.92 15.70 -0.12
N VAL A 57 16.97 17.03 -0.20
CA VAL A 57 18.01 17.76 -0.95
C VAL A 57 19.38 17.58 -0.33
N LYS A 58 19.49 17.63 1.00
CA LYS A 58 20.73 17.39 1.73
C LYS A 58 21.27 15.98 1.46
N LYS A 59 20.43 14.97 1.57
CA LYS A 59 20.79 13.57 1.29
C LYS A 59 21.21 13.38 -0.17
N ALA A 60 20.52 14.03 -1.11
CA ALA A 60 20.87 14.00 -2.52
C ALA A 60 22.26 14.62 -2.77
N ALA A 61 22.53 15.80 -2.20
CA ALA A 61 23.82 16.48 -2.34
C ALA A 61 24.99 15.71 -1.71
N GLU A 62 24.72 14.91 -0.68
CA GLU A 62 25.71 14.09 0.03
C GLU A 62 25.81 12.64 -0.54
N ASN A 63 25.19 12.36 -1.69
CA ASN A 63 25.15 11.02 -2.31
C ASN A 63 24.55 9.92 -1.41
N ARG A 64 23.59 10.27 -0.55
CA ARG A 64 22.87 9.39 0.37
C ARG A 64 21.43 9.13 -0.09
N SER A 65 21.24 8.91 -1.40
CA SER A 65 19.91 8.68 -1.97
C SER A 65 19.22 7.42 -1.45
N ASP A 66 20.01 6.44 -1.00
CA ASP A 66 19.55 5.22 -0.33
C ASP A 66 18.91 5.47 1.05
N GLU A 67 19.18 6.64 1.65
CA GLU A 67 18.61 7.06 2.93
C GLU A 67 17.34 7.90 2.79
N ILE A 68 16.92 8.23 1.57
CA ILE A 68 15.71 9.03 1.33
C ILE A 68 14.47 8.19 1.57
N ASN A 69 13.56 8.71 2.41
CA ASN A 69 12.21 8.18 2.56
C ASN A 69 11.35 8.65 1.39
N THR A 70 11.13 7.77 0.43
CA THR A 70 10.52 8.13 -0.86
C THR A 70 9.02 8.35 -0.76
N CYS A 71 8.52 9.42 -1.36
CA CYS A 71 7.07 9.62 -1.52
C CYS A 71 6.48 8.54 -2.43
N ILE A 72 5.63 7.69 -1.89
CA ILE A 72 4.98 6.57 -2.60
C ILE A 72 3.76 6.99 -3.44
N GLY A 73 3.40 8.27 -3.46
CA GLY A 73 2.30 8.79 -4.28
C GLY A 73 0.90 8.36 -3.86
N CYS A 74 0.70 7.92 -2.62
CA CYS A 74 -0.57 7.41 -2.10
C CYS A 74 -1.65 8.48 -1.90
N ASN A 75 -1.30 9.74 -1.76
CA ASN A 75 -2.16 10.89 -1.44
C ASN A 75 -2.89 10.82 -0.08
N GLN A 76 -2.80 9.74 0.66
CA GLN A 76 -3.69 9.36 1.77
C GLN A 76 -3.64 10.35 2.95
N ALA A 77 -2.45 10.62 3.51
CA ALA A 77 -2.33 11.54 4.66
C ALA A 77 -2.04 12.99 4.27
N CYS A 78 -1.73 13.26 3.01
CA CYS A 78 -1.53 14.62 2.51
C CYS A 78 -2.81 15.16 1.80
N LEU A 79 -3.04 14.82 0.54
CA LEU A 79 -4.14 15.40 -0.25
C LEU A 79 -5.52 15.00 0.29
N ASP A 80 -5.74 13.74 0.68
CA ASP A 80 -7.03 13.30 1.22
C ASP A 80 -7.35 13.98 2.55
N ASN A 81 -6.33 14.28 3.38
CA ASN A 81 -6.50 15.08 4.59
C ASN A 81 -6.89 16.52 4.25
N ILE A 82 -6.18 17.18 3.32
CA ILE A 82 -6.49 18.56 2.91
C ILE A 82 -7.92 18.65 2.38
N PHE A 83 -8.32 17.75 1.48
CA PHE A 83 -9.69 17.71 0.96
C PHE A 83 -10.74 17.28 1.99
N SER A 84 -10.29 16.86 3.18
CA SER A 84 -11.15 16.58 4.33
C SER A 84 -11.08 17.67 5.40
N LEU A 85 -10.44 18.82 5.11
CA LEU A 85 -10.20 19.94 6.03
C LEU A 85 -9.45 19.49 7.30
N LYS A 86 -8.50 18.56 7.14
CA LYS A 86 -7.62 18.07 8.19
C LYS A 86 -6.20 18.57 7.94
N LEU A 87 -5.37 18.61 8.99
CA LEU A 87 -3.95 18.90 8.87
C LEU A 87 -3.29 17.88 7.94
N ALA A 88 -2.48 18.37 7.02
CA ALA A 88 -1.67 17.52 6.16
C ALA A 88 -0.63 16.76 6.99
N SER A 89 -0.29 15.56 6.54
CA SER A 89 0.80 14.75 7.06
C SER A 89 1.30 13.84 5.93
N CYS A 90 2.12 12.83 6.23
CA CYS A 90 2.58 11.87 5.26
C CYS A 90 2.41 10.44 5.78
N LEU A 91 1.95 9.53 4.91
CA LEU A 91 1.74 8.12 5.27
C LEU A 91 3.05 7.41 5.68
N VAL A 92 4.17 7.77 5.07
CA VAL A 92 5.48 7.17 5.34
C VAL A 92 6.36 8.00 6.29
N ASN A 93 5.90 9.19 6.69
CA ASN A 93 6.60 10.07 7.62
C ASN A 93 5.62 10.73 8.62
N PRO A 94 5.44 10.16 9.82
CA PRO A 94 4.49 10.70 10.81
C PRO A 94 4.88 12.10 11.31
N ARG A 95 6.15 12.50 11.18
CA ARG A 95 6.64 13.82 11.61
C ARG A 95 6.25 14.93 10.64
N ALA A 96 5.89 14.61 9.39
CA ALA A 96 5.49 15.64 8.42
C ALA A 96 4.35 16.51 8.95
N CYS A 97 4.57 17.82 9.01
CA CYS A 97 3.69 18.82 9.63
C CYS A 97 3.50 18.69 11.16
N HIS A 98 4.34 17.88 11.81
CA HIS A 98 4.40 17.68 13.26
C HIS A 98 5.85 17.71 13.80
N GLU A 99 6.75 18.39 13.09
CA GLU A 99 8.19 18.35 13.35
C GLU A 99 8.55 18.89 14.74
N THR A 100 7.77 19.86 15.25
CA THR A 100 7.95 20.47 16.59
C THR A 100 7.25 19.72 17.71
N GLU A 101 6.43 18.74 17.39
CA GLU A 101 5.68 17.92 18.36
C GLU A 101 6.31 16.54 18.53
N LEU A 102 6.80 15.96 17.43
CA LEU A 102 7.37 14.63 17.36
C LEU A 102 8.90 14.69 17.26
N GLU A 103 9.55 15.16 18.30
CA GLU A 103 11.01 15.22 18.37
C GLU A 103 11.60 13.94 18.96
N PHE A 104 12.75 13.51 18.44
CA PHE A 104 13.49 12.34 18.92
C PHE A 104 14.54 12.75 19.96
N PHE A 105 14.09 13.00 21.21
CA PHE A 105 15.04 13.20 22.29
C PHE A 105 15.67 11.88 22.74
N PRO A 106 16.97 11.90 23.11
CA PRO A 106 17.59 10.73 23.73
C PRO A 106 16.80 10.26 24.94
N ALA A 107 16.63 8.96 25.10
CA ALA A 107 15.96 8.40 26.26
C ALA A 107 16.78 8.66 27.53
N SER A 108 16.12 9.09 28.60
CA SER A 108 16.76 9.28 29.91
C SER A 108 17.34 7.97 30.47
N ARG A 109 16.71 6.85 30.16
CA ARG A 109 17.19 5.50 30.48
C ARG A 109 17.14 4.63 29.22
N LYS A 110 18.28 4.09 28.82
CA LYS A 110 18.39 3.11 27.73
C LYS A 110 17.83 1.77 28.21
N ARG A 111 16.97 1.15 27.38
CA ARG A 111 16.33 -0.13 27.66
C ARG A 111 16.67 -1.16 26.61
N ARG A 112 16.54 -2.44 26.97
CA ARG A 112 16.48 -3.55 26.02
C ARG A 112 15.04 -3.70 25.55
N VAL A 113 14.79 -3.45 24.25
CA VAL A 113 13.45 -3.45 23.66
C VAL A 113 13.36 -4.58 22.64
N ALA A 114 12.38 -5.45 22.79
CA ALA A 114 11.98 -6.38 21.76
C ALA A 114 10.84 -5.78 20.93
N VAL A 115 10.98 -5.81 19.61
CA VAL A 115 9.90 -5.50 18.68
C VAL A 115 9.53 -6.77 17.93
N VAL A 116 8.27 -7.17 17.98
CA VAL A 116 7.78 -8.41 17.37
C VAL A 116 6.96 -8.08 16.12
N GLY A 117 7.51 -8.44 14.97
CA GLY A 117 6.98 -8.16 13.64
C GLY A 117 7.69 -7.01 12.93
N ALA A 118 8.32 -7.32 11.79
CA ALA A 118 9.01 -6.35 10.93
C ALA A 118 8.10 -5.83 9.78
N GLY A 119 6.81 -5.67 10.04
CA GLY A 119 5.90 -4.88 9.21
C GLY A 119 6.13 -3.38 9.41
N PRO A 120 5.42 -2.49 8.68
CA PRO A 120 5.65 -1.04 8.73
C PRO A 120 5.63 -0.44 10.14
N ALA A 121 4.69 -0.88 11.00
CA ALA A 121 4.59 -0.40 12.38
C ALA A 121 5.82 -0.78 13.21
N GLY A 122 6.22 -2.06 13.16
CA GLY A 122 7.39 -2.54 13.88
C GLY A 122 8.69 -1.92 13.40
N LEU A 123 8.87 -1.77 12.08
CA LEU A 123 10.03 -1.10 11.47
C LEU A 123 10.14 0.35 11.93
N SER A 124 9.06 1.11 11.86
CA SER A 124 9.03 2.52 12.29
C SER A 124 9.30 2.66 13.78
N CYS A 125 8.71 1.79 14.61
CA CYS A 125 8.92 1.79 16.05
C CYS A 125 10.36 1.40 16.42
N ALA A 126 10.90 0.36 15.80
CA ALA A 126 12.27 -0.11 16.06
C ALA A 126 13.30 0.99 15.75
N ILE A 127 13.18 1.65 14.59
CA ILE A 127 14.05 2.75 14.20
C ILE A 127 13.92 3.92 15.17
N SER A 128 12.69 4.33 15.51
CA SER A 128 12.44 5.42 16.46
C SER A 128 13.02 5.14 17.84
N ALA A 129 12.91 3.90 18.33
CA ALA A 129 13.48 3.48 19.59
C ALA A 129 15.02 3.47 19.55
N ALA A 130 15.62 2.99 18.46
CA ALA A 130 17.06 2.96 18.27
C ALA A 130 17.65 4.38 18.18
N LEU A 131 17.00 5.30 17.43
CA LEU A 131 17.40 6.71 17.35
C LEU A 131 17.35 7.42 18.72
N ARG A 132 16.48 6.99 19.62
CA ARG A 132 16.43 7.46 21.01
C ARG A 132 17.47 6.79 21.93
N GLY A 133 18.25 5.85 21.41
CA GLY A 133 19.38 5.22 22.10
C GLY A 133 19.02 3.92 22.83
N HIS A 134 17.84 3.32 22.63
CA HIS A 134 17.52 1.99 23.14
C HIS A 134 18.29 0.90 22.40
N ARG A 135 18.49 -0.25 23.05
CA ARG A 135 19.00 -1.47 22.40
C ARG A 135 17.81 -2.27 21.86
N VAL A 136 17.66 -2.28 20.54
CA VAL A 136 16.47 -2.86 19.89
C VAL A 136 16.83 -4.19 19.23
N THR A 137 16.06 -5.23 19.54
CA THR A 137 16.02 -6.48 18.78
C THR A 137 14.66 -6.55 18.07
N LEU A 138 14.69 -6.67 16.74
CA LEU A 138 13.51 -6.77 15.87
C LEU A 138 13.37 -8.21 15.38
N PHE A 139 12.27 -8.86 15.77
CA PHE A 139 11.97 -10.25 15.39
C PHE A 139 10.99 -10.27 14.21
N GLU A 140 11.28 -11.12 13.23
CA GLU A 140 10.40 -11.40 12.11
C GLU A 140 10.40 -12.91 11.82
N LYS A 141 9.20 -13.49 11.73
CA LYS A 141 9.03 -14.92 11.43
C LYS A 141 9.37 -15.27 9.98
N ASP A 142 9.15 -14.33 9.07
CA ASP A 142 9.45 -14.49 7.65
C ASP A 142 10.95 -14.23 7.37
N ASP A 143 11.41 -14.61 6.19
CA ASP A 143 12.79 -14.46 5.74
C ASP A 143 13.15 -13.04 5.28
N GLN A 144 12.18 -12.12 5.31
CA GLN A 144 12.34 -10.73 4.89
C GLN A 144 11.47 -9.76 5.69
N ILE A 145 11.92 -8.51 5.79
CA ILE A 145 11.14 -7.42 6.37
C ILE A 145 9.97 -7.02 5.46
N GLY A 146 8.97 -6.34 6.02
CA GLY A 146 7.90 -5.68 5.26
C GLY A 146 6.50 -6.18 5.60
N GLY A 147 6.34 -7.40 6.11
CA GLY A 147 5.03 -7.95 6.44
C GLY A 147 4.05 -7.83 5.26
N LEU A 148 2.87 -7.25 5.49
CA LEU A 148 1.84 -7.08 4.44
C LEU A 148 2.26 -6.18 3.27
N PHE A 149 3.31 -5.36 3.39
CA PHE A 149 3.84 -4.62 2.24
C PHE A 149 4.40 -5.54 1.16
N ASN A 150 4.94 -6.70 1.53
CA ASN A 150 5.40 -7.71 0.57
C ASN A 150 4.27 -8.26 -0.30
N VAL A 151 3.05 -8.25 0.21
CA VAL A 151 1.85 -8.64 -0.54
C VAL A 151 1.31 -7.46 -1.34
N ALA A 152 1.20 -6.28 -0.70
CA ALA A 152 0.62 -5.09 -1.32
C ALA A 152 1.44 -4.58 -2.52
N ARG A 153 2.78 -4.67 -2.50
CA ARG A 153 3.63 -4.25 -3.62
C ARG A 153 3.45 -5.05 -4.91
N LYS A 154 2.86 -6.26 -4.81
CA LYS A 154 2.54 -7.10 -5.98
C LYS A 154 1.31 -6.58 -6.75
N ILE A 155 0.52 -5.70 -6.14
CA ILE A 155 -0.66 -5.14 -6.76
C ILE A 155 -0.24 -4.08 -7.78
N PRO A 156 -0.75 -4.15 -9.01
CA PRO A 156 -0.41 -3.20 -10.06
C PRO A 156 -0.60 -1.74 -9.63
N GLY A 157 0.42 -0.92 -9.86
CA GLY A 157 0.42 0.48 -9.44
C GLY A 157 0.96 0.75 -8.03
N LYS A 158 1.31 -0.28 -7.25
CA LYS A 158 1.87 -0.15 -5.89
C LYS A 158 3.37 -0.46 -5.79
N GLN A 159 4.10 -0.46 -6.89
CA GLN A 159 5.54 -0.74 -6.94
C GLN A 159 6.38 0.24 -6.09
N GLU A 160 5.87 1.44 -5.83
CA GLU A 160 6.55 2.41 -4.96
C GLU A 160 6.73 1.91 -3.51
N PHE A 161 6.02 0.86 -3.09
CA PHE A 161 6.24 0.23 -1.79
C PHE A 161 7.62 -0.44 -1.68
N ASP A 162 8.24 -0.81 -2.80
CA ASP A 162 9.63 -1.28 -2.82
C ASP A 162 10.59 -0.21 -2.27
N GLU A 163 10.33 1.06 -2.57
CA GLU A 163 11.14 2.17 -2.04
C GLU A 163 10.99 2.33 -0.52
N THR A 164 9.80 2.08 0.02
CA THR A 164 9.59 2.09 1.47
C THR A 164 10.39 0.98 2.15
N LEU A 165 10.41 -0.22 1.56
CA LEU A 165 11.19 -1.35 2.08
C LEU A 165 12.70 -1.11 1.95
N ARG A 166 13.16 -0.52 0.83
CA ARG A 166 14.53 -0.08 0.64
C ARG A 166 14.96 0.88 1.75
N TYR A 167 14.15 1.91 2.02
CA TYR A 167 14.40 2.88 3.08
C TYR A 167 14.52 2.21 4.46
N PHE A 168 13.55 1.36 4.83
CA PHE A 168 13.57 0.69 6.12
C PHE A 168 14.78 -0.24 6.28
N LYS A 169 15.16 -0.97 5.23
CA LYS A 169 16.35 -1.81 5.24
C LYS A 169 17.61 -0.98 5.54
N ARG A 170 17.76 0.15 4.86
CA ARG A 170 18.88 1.05 5.07
C ARG A 170 18.88 1.64 6.48
N GLN A 171 17.73 2.02 7.02
CA GLN A 171 17.63 2.58 8.37
C GLN A 171 17.98 1.55 9.46
N ILE A 172 17.65 0.29 9.28
CA ILE A 172 18.06 -0.79 10.20
C ILE A 172 19.59 -0.88 10.25
N GLU A 173 20.26 -0.85 9.10
CA GLU A 173 21.73 -0.87 9.02
C GLU A 173 22.34 0.33 9.74
N LEU A 174 21.84 1.52 9.49
CA LEU A 174 22.36 2.78 10.07
C LEU A 174 22.14 2.87 11.58
N THR A 175 21.07 2.32 12.10
CA THR A 175 20.72 2.40 13.53
C THR A 175 21.27 1.25 14.35
N GLY A 176 21.83 0.22 13.72
CA GLY A 176 22.42 -0.93 14.41
C GLY A 176 21.39 -1.80 15.15
N ILE A 177 20.15 -1.87 14.63
CA ILE A 177 19.11 -2.76 15.16
C ILE A 177 19.52 -4.22 14.95
N ASP A 178 19.41 -5.04 16.00
CA ASP A 178 19.58 -6.49 15.92
C ASP A 178 18.36 -7.12 15.24
N LEU A 179 18.42 -7.26 13.90
CA LEU A 179 17.35 -7.85 13.09
C LEU A 179 17.47 -9.37 13.06
N ARG A 180 16.42 -10.06 13.49
CA ARG A 180 16.31 -11.52 13.50
C ARG A 180 15.18 -11.98 12.59
N LEU A 181 15.52 -12.27 11.34
CA LEU A 181 14.63 -12.89 10.35
C LEU A 181 14.47 -14.39 10.60
N SER A 182 13.46 -14.99 9.99
CA SER A 182 13.11 -16.42 10.14
C SER A 182 13.07 -16.86 11.61
N THR A 183 12.64 -15.91 12.49
CA THR A 183 12.66 -16.10 13.93
C THR A 183 11.31 -15.73 14.52
N GLU A 184 10.52 -16.74 14.84
CA GLU A 184 9.26 -16.55 15.54
C GLU A 184 9.51 -16.23 17.02
N ALA A 185 9.06 -15.08 17.48
CA ALA A 185 9.16 -14.69 18.88
C ALA A 185 8.09 -15.44 19.69
N THR A 186 8.54 -16.27 20.63
CA THR A 186 7.66 -16.95 21.59
C THR A 186 7.68 -16.28 22.95
N THR A 187 6.65 -16.51 23.77
CA THR A 187 6.60 -15.99 25.15
C THR A 187 7.86 -16.35 25.95
N ASN A 188 8.26 -17.62 25.92
CA ASN A 188 9.46 -18.09 26.64
C ASN A 188 10.73 -17.41 26.11
N HIS A 189 10.86 -17.23 24.80
CA HIS A 189 12.00 -16.54 24.20
C HIS A 189 12.11 -15.11 24.70
N LEU A 190 10.98 -14.39 24.76
CA LEU A 190 10.93 -12.98 25.18
C LEU A 190 11.20 -12.81 26.69
N ILE A 191 10.71 -13.73 27.54
CA ILE A 191 10.97 -13.74 28.97
C ILE A 191 12.44 -14.04 29.28
N ASN A 192 12.99 -15.11 28.70
CA ASN A 192 14.33 -15.58 29.00
C ASN A 192 15.46 -14.65 28.50
N ASN A 193 15.18 -13.76 27.55
CA ASN A 193 16.15 -12.80 27.04
C ASN A 193 16.14 -11.45 27.76
N GLU A 194 15.49 -11.33 28.91
CA GLU A 194 15.51 -10.16 29.80
C GLU A 194 15.18 -8.83 29.09
N PHE A 195 14.21 -8.80 28.20
CA PHE A 195 13.72 -7.57 27.62
C PHE A 195 12.91 -6.78 28.66
N GLU A 196 13.22 -5.49 28.79
CA GLU A 196 12.50 -4.59 29.71
C GLU A 196 11.19 -4.06 29.13
N LEU A 197 11.04 -4.14 27.80
CA LEU A 197 9.90 -3.67 27.07
C LEU A 197 9.69 -4.52 25.81
N VAL A 198 8.47 -4.94 25.59
CA VAL A 198 8.06 -5.64 24.36
C VAL A 198 7.05 -4.80 23.60
N ILE A 199 7.29 -4.62 22.30
CA ILE A 199 6.37 -3.98 21.38
C ILE A 199 5.79 -5.04 20.47
N LEU A 200 4.49 -5.28 20.53
CA LEU A 200 3.79 -6.18 19.63
C LEU A 200 3.32 -5.42 18.39
N ALA A 201 3.94 -5.68 17.27
CA ALA A 201 3.63 -5.18 15.95
C ALA A 201 3.28 -6.33 14.98
N SER A 202 2.69 -7.39 15.52
CA SER A 202 2.39 -8.67 14.84
C SER A 202 1.32 -8.57 13.76
N GLY A 203 0.75 -7.37 13.56
CA GLY A 203 -0.13 -7.06 12.44
C GLY A 203 -1.53 -7.67 12.56
N VAL A 204 -2.03 -8.19 11.44
CA VAL A 204 -3.40 -8.67 11.30
C VAL A 204 -3.45 -10.00 10.58
N ILE A 205 -4.53 -10.73 10.79
CA ILE A 205 -4.90 -11.95 10.06
C ILE A 205 -6.21 -11.73 9.31
N PRO A 206 -6.45 -12.44 8.19
CA PRO A 206 -7.74 -12.42 7.49
C PRO A 206 -8.87 -12.86 8.42
N ARG A 207 -9.95 -12.08 8.44
CA ARG A 207 -11.15 -12.46 9.20
C ARG A 207 -11.78 -13.69 8.60
N GLN A 208 -12.09 -14.68 9.44
CA GLN A 208 -12.93 -15.81 9.06
C GLN A 208 -14.39 -15.42 9.03
N ILE A 209 -15.09 -15.80 7.97
CA ILE A 209 -16.53 -15.56 7.84
C ILE A 209 -17.31 -16.84 8.14
N LYS A 210 -18.52 -16.69 8.70
CA LYS A 210 -19.45 -17.77 8.89
C LYS A 210 -20.40 -17.79 7.69
N LEU A 211 -20.09 -18.61 6.70
CA LEU A 211 -20.90 -18.80 5.50
C LEU A 211 -20.89 -20.30 5.17
N PRO A 212 -22.06 -20.97 5.02
CA PRO A 212 -22.09 -22.38 4.63
C PRO A 212 -21.28 -22.63 3.35
N GLY A 213 -20.39 -23.61 3.36
CA GLY A 213 -19.51 -23.95 2.25
C GLY A 213 -18.20 -23.16 2.19
N VAL A 214 -17.88 -22.33 3.20
CA VAL A 214 -16.62 -21.58 3.26
C VAL A 214 -15.37 -22.48 3.33
N GLU A 215 -15.55 -23.73 3.75
CA GLU A 215 -14.52 -24.77 3.83
C GLU A 215 -14.23 -25.48 2.50
N LEU A 216 -14.99 -25.19 1.45
CA LEU A 216 -14.79 -25.83 0.14
C LEU A 216 -13.44 -25.45 -0.48
N PRO A 217 -12.77 -26.35 -1.23
CA PRO A 217 -11.46 -26.14 -1.82
C PRO A 217 -11.38 -24.96 -2.80
N MET A 218 -12.51 -24.51 -3.33
CA MET A 218 -12.60 -23.36 -4.22
C MET A 218 -12.56 -22.01 -3.49
N VAL A 219 -12.59 -22.00 -2.15
CA VAL A 219 -12.59 -20.78 -1.34
C VAL A 219 -11.17 -20.44 -0.89
N TYR A 220 -10.73 -19.26 -1.25
CA TYR A 220 -9.39 -18.75 -0.88
C TYR A 220 -9.51 -17.48 -0.04
N ASN A 221 -8.56 -17.26 0.84
CA ASN A 221 -8.35 -15.92 1.42
C ASN A 221 -7.51 -15.07 0.49
N TYR A 222 -7.60 -13.76 0.63
CA TYR A 222 -6.86 -12.81 -0.23
C TYR A 222 -5.34 -12.92 -0.11
N MET A 223 -4.81 -13.36 1.03
CA MET A 223 -3.37 -13.52 1.24
C MET A 223 -2.81 -14.61 0.33
N ASP A 224 -3.47 -15.77 0.27
CA ASP A 224 -3.03 -16.90 -0.55
C ASP A 224 -3.04 -16.54 -2.04
N VAL A 225 -4.06 -15.78 -2.47
CA VAL A 225 -4.17 -15.32 -3.86
C VAL A 225 -3.06 -14.33 -4.21
N LEU A 226 -2.84 -13.30 -3.37
CA LEU A 226 -1.82 -12.28 -3.62
C LEU A 226 -0.39 -12.79 -3.40
N ALA A 227 -0.22 -13.81 -2.57
CA ALA A 227 1.06 -14.51 -2.46
C ALA A 227 1.41 -15.32 -3.72
N GLY A 228 0.40 -15.68 -4.53
CA GLY A 228 0.56 -16.53 -5.71
C GLY A 228 0.59 -18.01 -5.38
N ASN A 229 0.12 -18.40 -4.18
CA ASN A 229 0.17 -19.77 -3.69
C ASN A 229 -0.98 -20.64 -4.22
N GLN A 230 -2.01 -20.01 -4.82
CA GLN A 230 -3.22 -20.70 -5.29
C GLN A 230 -3.53 -20.36 -6.76
N PRO A 231 -3.84 -21.36 -7.58
CA PRO A 231 -4.31 -21.14 -8.94
C PRO A 231 -5.74 -20.57 -8.90
N VAL A 232 -5.95 -19.45 -9.58
CA VAL A 232 -7.27 -18.81 -9.67
C VAL A 232 -7.83 -19.02 -11.06
N GLY A 233 -9.05 -19.54 -11.15
CA GLY A 233 -9.76 -19.82 -12.39
C GLY A 233 -10.21 -18.57 -13.15
N SER A 234 -11.05 -18.78 -14.14
CA SER A 234 -11.50 -17.73 -15.06
C SER A 234 -12.69 -16.92 -14.53
N ARG A 235 -13.52 -17.50 -13.67
CA ARG A 235 -14.71 -16.88 -13.07
C ARG A 235 -14.52 -16.77 -11.57
N VAL A 236 -14.58 -15.57 -11.02
CA VAL A 236 -14.21 -15.31 -9.62
C VAL A 236 -15.22 -14.41 -8.93
N ALA A 237 -15.66 -14.81 -7.73
CA ALA A 237 -16.43 -13.96 -6.84
C ALA A 237 -15.54 -13.47 -5.68
N ILE A 238 -15.51 -12.15 -5.45
CA ILE A 238 -14.78 -11.52 -4.35
C ILE A 238 -15.79 -11.04 -3.30
N ILE A 239 -15.75 -11.63 -2.12
CA ILE A 239 -16.60 -11.26 -0.97
C ILE A 239 -15.94 -10.12 -0.21
N GLY A 240 -16.47 -8.91 -0.35
CA GLY A 240 -15.97 -7.69 0.30
C GLY A 240 -15.33 -6.69 -0.66
N ALA A 241 -15.96 -5.52 -0.78
CA ALA A 241 -15.54 -4.41 -1.65
C ALA A 241 -14.93 -3.25 -0.86
N GLY A 242 -14.10 -3.55 0.13
CA GLY A 242 -13.16 -2.61 0.77
C GLY A 242 -11.87 -2.48 -0.03
N GLY A 243 -10.85 -1.79 0.53
CA GLY A 243 -9.56 -1.61 -0.13
C GLY A 243 -8.94 -2.91 -0.63
N ILE A 244 -8.91 -3.95 0.21
CA ILE A 244 -8.36 -5.27 -0.14
C ILE A 244 -9.14 -5.92 -1.31
N GLY A 245 -10.48 -5.84 -1.31
CA GLY A 245 -11.28 -6.41 -2.39
C GLY A 245 -11.02 -5.71 -3.73
N PHE A 246 -10.83 -4.38 -3.72
CA PHE A 246 -10.42 -3.61 -4.89
C PHE A 246 -9.02 -4.01 -5.35
N ASP A 247 -8.08 -4.20 -4.43
CA ASP A 247 -6.70 -4.62 -4.71
C ASP A 247 -6.66 -6.01 -5.36
N VAL A 248 -7.43 -6.96 -4.82
CA VAL A 248 -7.54 -8.32 -5.40
C VAL A 248 -8.18 -8.27 -6.79
N ALA A 249 -9.25 -7.48 -6.97
CA ALA A 249 -9.86 -7.31 -8.27
C ALA A 249 -8.90 -6.69 -9.29
N GLU A 250 -8.11 -5.68 -8.88
CA GLU A 250 -7.05 -5.07 -9.69
C GLU A 250 -5.99 -6.10 -10.08
N TYR A 251 -5.50 -6.88 -9.11
CA TYR A 251 -4.49 -7.93 -9.33
C TYR A 251 -4.95 -9.00 -10.32
N LEU A 252 -6.18 -9.48 -10.17
CA LEU A 252 -6.74 -10.55 -11.02
C LEU A 252 -7.09 -10.11 -12.44
N THR A 253 -7.40 -8.83 -12.62
CA THR A 253 -7.83 -8.28 -13.91
C THR A 253 -6.76 -7.47 -14.62
N HIS A 254 -5.58 -7.34 -14.01
CA HIS A 254 -4.48 -6.60 -14.62
C HIS A 254 -3.93 -7.34 -15.82
N ILE A 255 -3.79 -6.60 -16.91
CA ILE A 255 -3.11 -7.03 -18.12
C ILE A 255 -1.90 -6.13 -18.31
N GLN A 256 -0.74 -6.72 -18.42
CA GLN A 256 0.48 -5.98 -18.74
C GLN A 256 0.87 -6.32 -20.18
N PRO A 257 0.69 -5.38 -21.12
CA PRO A 257 1.11 -5.58 -22.50
C PRO A 257 2.62 -5.82 -22.57
N GLU A 258 3.02 -6.82 -23.33
CA GLU A 258 4.43 -7.09 -23.57
C GLU A 258 5.03 -6.00 -24.49
N ASN A 259 6.28 -5.63 -24.23
CA ASN A 259 7.05 -4.68 -25.06
C ASN A 259 6.48 -3.26 -25.19
N VAL A 260 5.61 -2.82 -24.26
CA VAL A 260 5.10 -1.45 -24.22
C VAL A 260 5.63 -0.76 -22.94
N SER A 261 6.15 0.47 -23.10
CA SER A 261 6.66 1.19 -21.93
C SER A 261 5.53 1.52 -20.93
N PRO A 262 5.79 1.53 -19.60
CA PRO A 262 4.80 1.91 -18.60
C PRO A 262 4.22 3.31 -18.85
N LEU A 263 4.98 4.20 -19.45
CA LEU A 263 4.57 5.55 -19.79
C LEU A 263 3.57 5.55 -20.96
N ASP A 264 3.83 4.75 -21.99
CA ASP A 264 2.92 4.64 -23.14
C ASP A 264 1.63 3.90 -22.77
N ILE A 265 1.71 2.86 -21.92
CA ILE A 265 0.53 2.22 -21.32
C ILE A 265 -0.32 3.26 -20.61
N PHE A 266 0.29 4.10 -19.76
CA PHE A 266 -0.41 5.15 -19.03
C PHE A 266 -1.10 6.15 -19.98
N PHE A 267 -0.39 6.67 -20.97
CA PHE A 267 -0.96 7.64 -21.90
C PHE A 267 -2.09 7.04 -22.73
N ASN A 268 -1.91 5.84 -23.23
CA ASN A 268 -2.95 5.13 -24.01
C ASN A 268 -4.18 4.86 -23.14
N THR A 269 -4.00 4.35 -21.92
CA THR A 269 -5.09 4.07 -20.97
C THR A 269 -5.93 5.30 -20.65
N TRP A 270 -5.31 6.48 -20.59
CA TRP A 270 -5.98 7.74 -20.26
C TRP A 270 -6.32 8.61 -21.46
N GLY A 271 -6.05 8.15 -22.67
CA GLY A 271 -6.32 8.89 -23.91
C GLY A 271 -5.53 10.20 -24.01
N VAL A 272 -4.29 10.22 -23.52
CA VAL A 272 -3.45 11.43 -23.57
C VAL A 272 -2.86 11.61 -24.96
N ASP A 273 -3.25 12.68 -25.67
CA ASP A 273 -2.71 13.04 -26.98
C ASP A 273 -1.40 13.84 -26.84
N ARG A 274 -0.28 13.17 -26.99
CA ARG A 274 1.06 13.77 -26.93
C ARG A 274 1.39 14.64 -28.16
N SER A 275 0.57 14.58 -29.20
CA SER A 275 0.75 15.42 -30.39
C SER A 275 0.08 16.79 -30.30
N TYR A 276 -0.73 17.02 -29.24
CA TYR A 276 -1.54 18.23 -29.04
C TYR A 276 -2.52 18.56 -30.16
N ARG A 277 -2.96 17.61 -30.95
CA ARG A 277 -3.99 17.79 -31.96
C ARG A 277 -5.38 18.07 -31.34
N GLN A 278 -5.57 17.54 -30.12
CA GLN A 278 -6.81 17.72 -29.38
C GLN A 278 -6.64 18.76 -28.27
N ARG A 279 -7.65 19.60 -28.10
CA ARG A 279 -7.68 20.60 -27.02
C ARG A 279 -7.58 19.91 -25.65
N GLY A 280 -6.67 20.38 -24.80
CA GLY A 280 -6.42 19.80 -23.48
C GLY A 280 -5.63 18.50 -23.52
N ALA A 281 -5.07 18.13 -24.68
CA ALA A 281 -4.31 16.90 -24.91
C ALA A 281 -5.08 15.63 -24.50
N LEU A 282 -6.41 15.63 -24.61
CA LEU A 282 -7.26 14.47 -24.38
C LEU A 282 -8.00 14.12 -25.65
N VAL A 283 -7.87 12.89 -26.09
CA VAL A 283 -8.61 12.40 -27.25
C VAL A 283 -10.07 12.13 -26.85
N LYS A 284 -11.01 12.84 -27.50
CA LYS A 284 -12.44 12.62 -27.29
C LYS A 284 -12.88 11.33 -28.00
N GLY A 285 -13.65 10.51 -27.33
CA GLY A 285 -14.29 9.33 -27.92
C GLY A 285 -13.32 8.18 -28.25
N ILE A 286 -12.12 8.18 -27.69
CA ILE A 286 -11.42 6.93 -27.61
C ILE A 286 -12.20 6.08 -26.59
N ASP A 287 -13.01 5.16 -27.11
CA ASP A 287 -13.07 3.84 -26.53
C ASP A 287 -11.64 3.33 -26.59
N VAL A 288 -10.83 3.71 -25.62
CA VAL A 288 -9.53 3.11 -25.45
C VAL A 288 -9.88 1.65 -25.34
N ASP A 289 -9.41 0.86 -26.28
CA ASP A 289 -9.63 -0.58 -26.30
C ASP A 289 -8.95 -1.12 -25.06
N HIS A 290 -9.72 -1.03 -23.95
CA HIS A 290 -9.28 -1.59 -22.69
C HIS A 290 -9.41 -3.07 -22.92
N GLU A 291 -8.28 -3.72 -23.10
CA GLU A 291 -8.21 -5.17 -23.09
C GLU A 291 -9.05 -5.64 -21.89
N ARG A 292 -10.20 -6.21 -22.20
CA ARG A 292 -11.07 -6.77 -21.17
C ARG A 292 -10.28 -7.87 -20.48
N SER A 293 -10.40 -7.92 -19.17
CA SER A 293 -9.80 -9.01 -18.40
C SER A 293 -10.17 -10.36 -19.01
N ALA A 294 -9.19 -11.26 -19.07
CA ALA A 294 -9.44 -12.66 -19.41
C ALA A 294 -10.28 -13.38 -18.36
N ARG A 295 -10.42 -12.76 -17.16
CA ARG A 295 -11.25 -13.28 -16.05
C ARG A 295 -12.54 -12.49 -15.93
N GLU A 296 -13.63 -13.20 -15.70
CA GLU A 296 -14.90 -12.65 -15.25
C GLU A 296 -14.87 -12.51 -13.72
N VAL A 297 -14.92 -11.28 -13.21
CA VAL A 297 -14.79 -11.00 -11.78
C VAL A 297 -16.02 -10.28 -11.25
N TYR A 298 -16.60 -10.84 -10.18
CA TYR A 298 -17.67 -10.26 -9.41
C TYR A 298 -17.12 -9.69 -8.10
N LEU A 299 -17.18 -8.37 -7.91
CA LEU A 299 -16.83 -7.69 -6.67
C LEU A 299 -18.09 -7.37 -5.88
N LEU A 300 -18.24 -7.99 -4.70
CA LEU A 300 -19.50 -8.07 -3.98
C LEU A 300 -19.46 -7.33 -2.64
N GLN A 301 -20.55 -6.66 -2.28
CA GLN A 301 -20.69 -5.92 -1.03
C GLN A 301 -22.10 -6.10 -0.43
N ARG A 302 -22.18 -6.31 0.89
CA ARG A 302 -23.47 -6.38 1.61
C ARG A 302 -24.17 -5.03 1.69
N LYS A 303 -23.41 -3.93 1.86
CA LYS A 303 -23.96 -2.59 1.95
C LYS A 303 -24.56 -2.17 0.60
N THR A 304 -25.66 -1.42 0.65
CA THR A 304 -26.30 -0.82 -0.54
C THR A 304 -25.58 0.45 -1.02
N THR A 305 -24.65 0.96 -0.23
CA THR A 305 -23.85 2.14 -0.59
C THR A 305 -22.95 1.85 -1.78
N LYS A 306 -22.43 2.89 -2.42
CA LYS A 306 -21.48 2.78 -3.53
C LYS A 306 -20.26 1.93 -3.15
N LEU A 307 -19.91 0.96 -3.96
CA LEU A 307 -18.71 0.13 -3.73
C LEU A 307 -17.47 1.01 -3.68
N GLY A 308 -16.58 0.71 -2.72
CA GLY A 308 -15.39 1.51 -2.50
C GLY A 308 -15.67 2.94 -2.02
N GLN A 309 -16.79 3.20 -1.34
CA GLN A 309 -17.13 4.52 -0.79
C GLN A 309 -16.04 5.06 0.15
N ASN A 310 -15.39 4.16 0.88
CA ASN A 310 -14.36 4.51 1.87
C ASN A 310 -12.94 4.51 1.29
N LEU A 311 -12.77 4.29 -0.01
CA LEU A 311 -11.48 4.47 -0.67
C LEU A 311 -11.05 5.94 -0.62
N GLY A 312 -9.75 6.20 -0.72
CA GLY A 312 -9.19 7.55 -0.70
C GLY A 312 -9.95 8.52 -1.61
N LYS A 313 -10.18 9.74 -1.11
CA LYS A 313 -10.96 10.76 -1.83
C LYS A 313 -10.40 11.06 -3.22
N THR A 314 -9.08 11.15 -3.31
CA THR A 314 -8.38 11.52 -4.54
C THR A 314 -8.15 10.34 -5.48
N THR A 315 -8.16 9.10 -5.01
CA THR A 315 -7.81 7.92 -5.80
C THR A 315 -8.95 6.91 -5.98
N GLY A 316 -9.92 6.88 -5.08
CA GLY A 316 -10.99 5.88 -5.11
C GLY A 316 -11.85 5.88 -6.38
N TRP A 317 -12.01 7.03 -7.04
CA TRP A 317 -12.71 7.11 -8.31
C TRP A 317 -11.93 6.45 -9.45
N ILE A 318 -10.58 6.52 -9.39
CA ILE A 318 -9.68 5.89 -10.37
C ILE A 318 -9.83 4.37 -10.30
N HIS A 319 -9.72 3.81 -9.09
CA HIS A 319 -9.88 2.36 -8.87
C HIS A 319 -11.23 1.85 -9.39
N ARG A 320 -12.32 2.54 -9.06
CA ARG A 320 -13.66 2.18 -9.57
C ARG A 320 -13.76 2.26 -11.10
N LEU A 321 -13.15 3.28 -11.70
CA LEU A 321 -13.16 3.45 -13.15
C LEU A 321 -12.37 2.33 -13.84
N ASN A 322 -11.17 2.03 -13.33
CA ASN A 322 -10.30 0.99 -13.89
C ASN A 322 -10.99 -0.38 -13.88
N LEU A 323 -11.54 -0.78 -12.72
CA LEU A 323 -12.24 -2.06 -12.61
C LEU A 323 -13.47 -2.15 -13.53
N ARG A 324 -14.22 -1.05 -13.63
CA ARG A 324 -15.37 -0.98 -14.55
C ARG A 324 -14.94 -1.14 -16.01
N LYS A 325 -13.88 -0.46 -16.42
CA LYS A 325 -13.33 -0.55 -17.77
C LYS A 325 -12.85 -1.96 -18.12
N ARG A 326 -12.33 -2.69 -17.13
CA ARG A 326 -11.91 -4.09 -17.27
C ARG A 326 -13.05 -5.11 -17.21
N GLY A 327 -14.29 -4.65 -17.08
CA GLY A 327 -15.47 -5.50 -17.08
C GLY A 327 -15.80 -6.14 -15.74
N VAL A 328 -15.25 -5.65 -14.61
CA VAL A 328 -15.59 -6.17 -13.27
C VAL A 328 -17.05 -5.85 -12.93
N HIS A 329 -17.82 -6.88 -12.58
CA HIS A 329 -19.20 -6.77 -12.12
C HIS A 329 -19.22 -6.34 -10.64
N MET A 330 -19.64 -5.11 -10.36
CA MET A 330 -19.68 -4.55 -9.02
C MET A 330 -21.11 -4.57 -8.47
N LEU A 331 -21.41 -5.44 -7.49
CA LEU A 331 -22.73 -5.65 -6.93
C LEU A 331 -22.79 -5.22 -5.46
N GLY A 332 -23.70 -4.29 -5.13
CA GLY A 332 -24.03 -3.88 -3.76
C GLY A 332 -25.35 -4.43 -3.29
N GLY A 333 -25.60 -4.45 -1.96
CA GLY A 333 -26.82 -4.99 -1.37
C GLY A 333 -26.94 -6.51 -1.47
N VAL A 334 -25.79 -7.19 -1.52
CA VAL A 334 -25.72 -8.66 -1.67
C VAL A 334 -25.88 -9.33 -0.32
N HIS A 335 -26.81 -10.29 -0.23
CA HIS A 335 -26.91 -11.27 0.85
C HIS A 335 -26.23 -12.57 0.39
N TYR A 336 -25.15 -12.97 1.07
CA TYR A 336 -24.49 -14.25 0.81
C TYR A 336 -25.29 -15.37 1.51
N LEU A 337 -25.69 -16.38 0.77
CA LEU A 337 -26.49 -17.46 1.30
C LEU A 337 -25.68 -18.72 1.59
N ARG A 338 -24.94 -19.21 0.61
CA ARG A 338 -24.00 -20.35 0.75
C ARG A 338 -23.05 -20.42 -0.44
N ILE A 339 -21.96 -21.13 -0.24
CA ILE A 339 -21.06 -21.54 -1.31
C ILE A 339 -21.31 -23.01 -1.60
N GLU A 340 -21.39 -23.39 -2.86
CA GLU A 340 -21.59 -24.76 -3.31
C GLU A 340 -20.59 -25.08 -4.45
N PRO A 341 -20.39 -26.37 -4.80
CA PRO A 341 -19.33 -26.72 -5.79
C PRO A 341 -19.47 -26.04 -7.15
N GLY A 342 -20.67 -25.54 -7.49
CA GLY A 342 -20.91 -24.79 -8.74
C GLY A 342 -20.79 -23.29 -8.64
N GLY A 343 -20.57 -22.70 -7.43
CA GLY A 343 -20.47 -21.27 -7.29
C GLY A 343 -20.92 -20.70 -5.95
N LEU A 344 -21.26 -19.41 -5.96
CA LEU A 344 -21.73 -18.65 -4.81
C LEU A 344 -23.23 -18.32 -4.97
N LEU A 345 -24.08 -18.86 -4.11
CA LEU A 345 -25.51 -18.50 -4.07
C LEU A 345 -25.65 -17.19 -3.28
N ILE A 346 -26.24 -16.20 -3.93
CA ILE A 346 -26.52 -14.88 -3.35
C ILE A 346 -27.99 -14.50 -3.53
N ALA A 347 -28.45 -13.54 -2.73
CA ALA A 347 -29.71 -12.84 -2.99
C ALA A 347 -29.44 -11.34 -3.17
N VAL A 348 -30.04 -10.77 -4.21
CA VAL A 348 -30.02 -9.32 -4.49
C VAL A 348 -31.46 -8.88 -4.74
N ASN A 349 -31.91 -7.84 -4.04
CA ASN A 349 -33.31 -7.38 -4.11
C ASN A 349 -34.35 -8.53 -3.88
N ASN A 350 -34.07 -9.39 -2.91
CA ASN A 350 -34.88 -10.59 -2.57
C ASN A 350 -35.03 -11.64 -3.69
N ARG A 351 -34.13 -11.60 -4.68
CA ARG A 351 -34.07 -12.65 -5.73
C ARG A 351 -32.78 -13.42 -5.55
N GLU A 352 -32.93 -14.73 -5.41
CA GLU A 352 -31.79 -15.64 -5.34
C GLU A 352 -31.22 -15.87 -6.74
N GLN A 353 -29.90 -15.93 -6.81
CA GLN A 353 -29.15 -16.27 -8.02
C GLN A 353 -27.85 -16.98 -7.66
N LEU A 354 -27.52 -17.99 -8.44
CA LEU A 354 -26.22 -18.63 -8.37
C LEU A 354 -25.23 -17.87 -9.27
N LEU A 355 -24.16 -17.34 -8.68
CA LEU A 355 -23.02 -16.90 -9.45
C LEU A 355 -22.13 -18.12 -9.72
N GLU A 356 -22.17 -18.61 -10.94
CA GLU A 356 -21.31 -19.71 -11.38
C GLU A 356 -19.86 -19.22 -11.43
N VAL A 357 -19.04 -19.61 -10.45
CA VAL A 357 -17.64 -19.19 -10.34
C VAL A 357 -16.75 -20.36 -9.99
N ASP A 358 -15.50 -20.28 -10.47
CA ASP A 358 -14.48 -21.28 -10.21
C ASP A 358 -13.86 -21.10 -8.84
N ASN A 359 -13.79 -19.85 -8.35
CA ASN A 359 -13.27 -19.52 -7.02
C ASN A 359 -14.06 -18.41 -6.32
N VAL A 360 -14.11 -18.51 -4.99
CA VAL A 360 -14.60 -17.47 -4.09
C VAL A 360 -13.44 -16.95 -3.25
N ILE A 361 -13.16 -15.63 -3.34
CA ILE A 361 -12.08 -15.01 -2.59
C ILE A 361 -12.65 -14.16 -1.47
N VAL A 362 -12.24 -14.46 -0.22
CA VAL A 362 -12.75 -13.77 0.97
C VAL A 362 -11.87 -12.56 1.30
N CYS A 363 -12.46 -11.36 1.16
CA CYS A 363 -11.86 -10.05 1.50
C CYS A 363 -12.69 -9.32 2.56
N ALA A 364 -13.27 -10.06 3.52
CA ALA A 364 -14.29 -9.57 4.45
C ALA A 364 -13.72 -8.89 5.72
N GLY A 365 -12.53 -8.34 5.64
CA GLY A 365 -11.86 -7.62 6.71
C GLY A 365 -10.73 -8.40 7.36
N GLN A 366 -10.19 -7.82 8.43
CA GLN A 366 -9.00 -8.32 9.14
C GLN A 366 -9.26 -8.27 10.64
N GLU A 367 -8.50 -9.09 11.39
CA GLU A 367 -8.51 -9.12 12.85
C GLU A 367 -7.09 -8.92 13.39
N PRO A 368 -6.94 -8.18 14.51
CA PRO A 368 -5.63 -7.99 15.14
C PRO A 368 -5.01 -9.30 15.62
N CYS A 369 -3.73 -9.52 15.34
CA CYS A 369 -2.97 -10.64 15.85
C CYS A 369 -2.35 -10.29 17.21
N ARG A 370 -2.83 -10.88 18.32
CA ARG A 370 -2.46 -10.53 19.71
C ARG A 370 -2.11 -11.73 20.59
N ASP A 371 -1.78 -12.87 20.02
CA ASP A 371 -1.65 -14.14 20.76
C ASP A 371 -0.61 -14.06 21.89
N LEU A 372 0.44 -13.24 21.73
CA LEU A 372 1.47 -13.04 22.73
C LEU A 372 1.09 -12.04 23.86
N LEU A 373 0.02 -11.25 23.70
CA LEU A 373 -0.26 -10.12 24.61
C LEU A 373 -0.52 -10.59 26.04
N GLU A 374 -1.50 -11.44 26.24
CA GLU A 374 -1.91 -11.87 27.59
C GLU A 374 -0.86 -12.77 28.25
N PRO A 375 -0.20 -13.73 27.56
CA PRO A 375 0.91 -14.49 28.15
C PRO A 375 2.06 -13.61 28.65
N LEU A 376 2.46 -12.58 27.89
CA LEU A 376 3.56 -11.68 28.26
C LEU A 376 3.18 -10.77 29.45
N LYS A 377 1.95 -10.24 29.48
CA LYS A 377 1.44 -9.48 30.62
C LYS A 377 1.37 -10.31 31.90
N THR A 378 0.91 -11.55 31.79
CA THR A 378 0.84 -12.48 32.92
C THR A 378 2.24 -12.80 33.47
N ALA A 379 3.25 -12.82 32.61
CA ALA A 379 4.65 -12.96 33.00
C ALA A 379 5.28 -11.68 33.58
N GLY A 380 4.52 -10.59 33.70
CA GLY A 380 4.96 -9.32 34.31
C GLY A 380 5.78 -8.43 33.37
N LEU A 381 5.80 -8.68 32.07
CA LEU A 381 6.50 -7.86 31.10
C LEU A 381 5.68 -6.60 30.76
N LEU A 382 6.39 -5.47 30.54
CA LEU A 382 5.79 -4.26 30.00
C LEU A 382 5.57 -4.46 28.51
N VAL A 383 4.32 -4.46 28.06
CA VAL A 383 3.94 -4.72 26.67
C VAL A 383 3.12 -3.57 26.10
N HIS A 384 3.53 -3.06 24.94
CA HIS A 384 2.72 -2.15 24.11
C HIS A 384 2.34 -2.83 22.81
N VAL A 385 1.13 -2.55 22.33
CA VAL A 385 0.62 -3.06 21.07
C VAL A 385 0.49 -1.90 20.10
N ILE A 386 0.95 -2.07 18.86
CA ILE A 386 0.96 -1.02 17.83
C ILE A 386 0.49 -1.50 16.47
N GLY A 387 0.12 -0.57 15.60
CA GLY A 387 -0.27 -0.84 14.23
C GLY A 387 -1.48 -1.77 14.12
N GLY A 388 -1.44 -2.71 13.17
CA GLY A 388 -2.53 -3.66 12.93
C GLY A 388 -2.84 -4.58 14.10
N ALA A 389 -1.87 -4.87 14.96
CA ALA A 389 -2.07 -5.65 16.18
C ALA A 389 -2.90 -4.88 17.22
N ASP A 390 -2.84 -3.55 17.23
CA ASP A 390 -3.72 -2.72 18.05
C ASP A 390 -5.08 -2.53 17.40
N VAL A 391 -5.12 -2.01 16.19
CA VAL A 391 -6.37 -1.80 15.45
C VAL A 391 -6.20 -2.19 14.00
N ALA A 392 -7.03 -3.16 13.55
CA ALA A 392 -7.04 -3.61 12.16
C ALA A 392 -7.66 -2.54 11.24
N GLN A 393 -6.85 -1.62 10.75
CA GLN A 393 -7.22 -0.53 9.85
C GLN A 393 -6.25 -0.39 8.69
N GLU A 394 -6.54 0.52 7.76
CA GLU A 394 -5.57 0.94 6.75
C GLU A 394 -4.32 1.55 7.42
N LEU A 395 -3.18 1.43 6.73
CA LEU A 395 -1.93 2.00 7.20
C LEU A 395 -2.07 3.51 7.46
N ASP A 396 -1.64 3.91 8.64
CA ASP A 396 -1.55 5.32 9.04
C ASP A 396 -0.29 5.49 9.89
N ALA A 397 0.65 6.32 9.44
CA ALA A 397 1.93 6.54 10.11
C ALA A 397 1.81 7.11 11.54
N ARG A 398 0.63 7.61 11.91
CA ARG A 398 0.35 8.14 13.26
C ARG A 398 -0.03 7.08 14.28
N ARG A 399 -0.01 5.77 13.96
CA ARG A 399 -0.50 4.67 14.80
C ARG A 399 0.56 3.59 15.08
#